data_94ebbb4848680b325b5f2bbba6d9ac09
#
_entry.id   94ebbb4848680b325b5f2bbba6d9ac09
#
_cell.length_a   1.000
_cell.length_b   1.000
_cell.length_c   1.000
_cell.angle_alpha   90.00
_cell.angle_beta   90.00
_cell.angle_gamma   90.00
#
_symmetry.space_group_name_H-M   'P 1'
#
loop_
_entity.id
_entity.type
_entity.pdbx_description
1 polymer ?
#
loop_
_entity_poly.entity_id
_entity_poly.type
_entity_poly.pdbx_seq_one_letter_code
_entity_poly.pdbx_strand_id
1 'polypeptide(L)'
;MQCDIDIIGEPTNLAEIELILATTTTIGKLGFKNFEIRINERRILKAMAAYSGFAEEDFDTVFIILDKMDKIGLDGVAEELEKEGYAKESIEKYLALFKGVEEAENGIKYLAKTLEGYLDPEVERNLLEIIDTVEGAKAASFKMVFDPTLVRGMSYYTGTIFEISMPELGAACGGGGRYDKMVGKFTGQDVPACGFSIGFERIILLLMESGFTVPTQRPKVAYLIEKGCPAEKLGEIIGKAQEERAAGKQVLVVRMNNCLLYTSDAADDTP
;
A
#
# COMPACT_ATOMS: atom_id res chain seq x y z
N MET A 1 0.13 4.56 12.21
CA MET A 1 -0.26 5.69 11.30
C MET A 1 -0.45 5.12 9.91
N GLN A 2 -1.38 5.64 9.11
CA GLN A 2 -1.55 5.25 7.69
C GLN A 2 -1.35 6.48 6.81
N CYS A 3 -0.96 6.24 5.57
CA CYS A 3 -0.82 7.26 4.55
C CYS A 3 -1.71 6.84 3.36
N ASP A 4 -2.91 7.40 3.34
CA ASP A 4 -3.97 7.01 2.43
C ASP A 4 -4.24 8.12 1.42
N ILE A 5 -4.55 7.73 0.20
CA ILE A 5 -5.04 8.62 -0.87
C ILE A 5 -6.24 7.98 -1.54
N ASP A 6 -7.25 8.77 -1.85
CA ASP A 6 -8.49 8.32 -2.45
C ASP A 6 -8.93 9.26 -3.57
N ILE A 7 -9.52 8.69 -4.62
CA ILE A 7 -10.21 9.40 -5.68
C ILE A 7 -11.67 9.01 -5.64
N ILE A 8 -12.55 10.00 -5.45
CA ILE A 8 -13.99 9.82 -5.33
C ILE A 8 -14.68 10.52 -6.49
N GLY A 9 -15.62 9.84 -7.14
CA GLY A 9 -16.42 10.38 -8.24
C GLY A 9 -15.89 10.06 -9.64
N GLU A 10 -14.71 9.39 -9.77
CA GLU A 10 -14.17 8.97 -11.07
C GLU A 10 -14.60 7.53 -11.38
N PRO A 11 -15.48 7.31 -12.39
CA PRO A 11 -16.01 5.99 -12.69
C PRO A 11 -15.08 5.14 -13.57
N THR A 12 -14.08 5.74 -14.22
CA THR A 12 -13.17 5.03 -15.12
C THR A 12 -11.95 4.50 -14.41
N ASN A 13 -11.11 3.75 -15.12
CA ASN A 13 -9.84 3.23 -14.62
C ASN A 13 -8.75 4.31 -14.41
N LEU A 14 -9.05 5.56 -14.75
CA LEU A 14 -8.16 6.69 -14.50
C LEU A 14 -7.84 6.83 -13.00
N ALA A 15 -8.80 6.51 -12.12
CA ALA A 15 -8.57 6.53 -10.69
C ALA A 15 -7.48 5.53 -10.26
N GLU A 16 -7.53 4.30 -10.75
CA GLU A 16 -6.51 3.29 -10.48
C GLU A 16 -5.13 3.70 -11.00
N ILE A 17 -5.08 4.19 -12.24
CA ILE A 17 -3.84 4.65 -12.89
C ILE A 17 -3.19 5.77 -12.08
N GLU A 18 -3.93 6.81 -11.75
CA GLU A 18 -3.43 7.96 -10.98
C GLU A 18 -2.96 7.56 -9.58
N LEU A 19 -3.71 6.73 -8.87
CA LEU A 19 -3.35 6.25 -7.52
C LEU A 19 -2.08 5.40 -7.54
N ILE A 20 -1.94 4.50 -8.51
CA ILE A 20 -0.75 3.66 -8.66
C ILE A 20 0.46 4.55 -8.99
N LEU A 21 0.35 5.48 -9.93
CA LEU A 21 1.45 6.38 -10.30
C LEU A 21 1.84 7.32 -9.15
N ALA A 22 0.89 7.91 -8.43
CA ALA A 22 1.16 8.78 -7.29
C ALA A 22 1.88 8.04 -6.17
N THR A 23 1.40 6.84 -5.83
CA THR A 23 1.96 6.00 -4.77
C THR A 23 3.35 5.51 -5.12
N THR A 24 3.53 4.95 -6.32
CA THR A 24 4.83 4.42 -6.77
C THR A 24 5.88 5.53 -6.96
N THR A 25 5.46 6.72 -7.42
CA THR A 25 6.34 7.89 -7.47
C THR A 25 6.81 8.31 -6.09
N THR A 26 5.91 8.28 -5.09
CA THR A 26 6.25 8.59 -3.69
C THR A 26 7.26 7.60 -3.13
N ILE A 27 7.02 6.30 -3.32
CA ILE A 27 7.92 5.21 -2.91
C ILE A 27 9.29 5.35 -3.59
N GLY A 28 9.31 5.65 -4.90
CA GLY A 28 10.54 5.88 -5.67
C GLY A 28 11.33 7.11 -5.18
N LYS A 29 10.66 8.20 -4.78
CA LYS A 29 11.31 9.39 -4.19
C LYS A 29 11.94 9.10 -2.83
N LEU A 30 11.48 8.10 -2.10
CA LEU A 30 12.10 7.62 -0.87
C LEU A 30 13.34 6.76 -1.12
N GLY A 31 13.65 6.44 -2.39
CA GLY A 31 14.83 5.69 -2.80
C GLY A 31 14.59 4.20 -3.06
N PHE A 32 13.38 3.70 -2.86
CA PHE A 32 13.04 2.29 -3.13
C PHE A 32 12.99 2.01 -4.63
N LYS A 33 13.47 0.84 -5.02
CA LYS A 33 13.56 0.39 -6.42
C LYS A 33 13.21 -1.09 -6.52
N ASN A 34 12.84 -1.51 -7.73
CA ASN A 34 12.61 -2.93 -8.06
C ASN A 34 11.51 -3.61 -7.22
N PHE A 35 10.56 -2.82 -6.72
CA PHE A 35 9.35 -3.35 -6.10
C PHE A 35 8.32 -3.75 -7.16
N GLU A 36 7.28 -4.45 -6.74
CA GLU A 36 6.23 -4.91 -7.64
C GLU A 36 4.88 -4.35 -7.19
N ILE A 37 4.05 -3.99 -8.17
CA ILE A 37 2.63 -3.75 -7.98
C ILE A 37 1.90 -4.99 -8.49
N ARG A 38 1.44 -5.81 -7.55
CA ARG A 38 0.54 -6.93 -7.84
C ARG A 38 -0.86 -6.38 -8.09
N ILE A 39 -1.51 -6.78 -9.15
CA ILE A 39 -2.85 -6.31 -9.53
C ILE A 39 -3.76 -7.49 -9.86
N ASN A 40 -5.01 -7.41 -9.45
CA ASN A 40 -6.07 -8.34 -9.79
C ASN A 40 -7.42 -7.60 -9.90
N GLU A 41 -8.48 -8.32 -10.18
CA GLU A 41 -9.83 -7.80 -10.24
C GLU A 41 -10.83 -8.76 -9.58
N ARG A 42 -11.69 -8.22 -8.73
CA ARG A 42 -12.67 -9.01 -7.96
C ARG A 42 -13.60 -9.85 -8.84
N ARG A 43 -13.95 -9.36 -10.02
CA ARG A 43 -14.80 -10.09 -10.99
C ARG A 43 -14.08 -11.31 -11.57
N ILE A 44 -12.75 -11.28 -11.71
CA ILE A 44 -11.95 -12.46 -12.10
C ILE A 44 -12.03 -13.54 -11.03
N LEU A 45 -11.81 -13.18 -9.75
CA LEU A 45 -11.91 -14.14 -8.65
C LEU A 45 -13.27 -14.83 -8.62
N LYS A 46 -14.35 -14.05 -8.75
CA LYS A 46 -15.73 -14.60 -8.82
C LYS A 46 -15.94 -15.49 -10.03
N ALA A 47 -15.49 -15.07 -11.21
CA ALA A 47 -15.61 -15.84 -12.42
C ALA A 47 -14.84 -17.17 -12.34
N MET A 48 -13.63 -17.18 -11.76
CA MET A 48 -12.84 -18.41 -11.54
C MET A 48 -13.56 -19.37 -10.61
N ALA A 49 -14.15 -18.90 -9.51
CA ALA A 49 -14.90 -19.73 -8.59
C ALA A 49 -16.18 -20.29 -9.24
N ALA A 50 -16.96 -19.46 -9.93
CA ALA A 50 -18.17 -19.86 -10.63
C ALA A 50 -17.89 -20.88 -11.74
N TYR A 51 -16.87 -20.63 -12.57
CA TYR A 51 -16.42 -21.56 -13.61
C TYR A 51 -16.05 -22.93 -13.06
N SER A 52 -15.44 -22.95 -11.90
CA SER A 52 -15.00 -24.18 -11.22
C SER A 52 -16.15 -24.93 -10.54
N GLY A 53 -17.34 -24.32 -10.44
CA GLY A 53 -18.54 -24.94 -9.89
C GLY A 53 -18.77 -24.72 -8.41
N PHE A 54 -18.11 -23.76 -7.79
CA PHE A 54 -18.46 -23.32 -6.43
C PHE A 54 -19.76 -22.52 -6.44
N ALA A 55 -20.58 -22.66 -5.40
CA ALA A 55 -21.78 -21.86 -5.22
C ALA A 55 -21.43 -20.42 -4.82
N GLU A 56 -22.26 -19.45 -5.18
CA GLU A 56 -21.98 -18.03 -4.92
C GLU A 56 -21.85 -17.73 -3.40
N GLU A 57 -22.63 -18.43 -2.57
CA GLU A 57 -22.55 -18.37 -1.12
C GLU A 57 -21.20 -18.83 -0.53
N ASP A 58 -20.44 -19.64 -1.26
CA ASP A 58 -19.15 -20.21 -0.85
C ASP A 58 -17.95 -19.35 -1.27
N PHE A 59 -18.15 -18.36 -2.14
CA PHE A 59 -17.04 -17.58 -2.71
C PHE A 59 -16.14 -16.94 -1.66
N ASP A 60 -16.72 -16.40 -0.60
CA ASP A 60 -15.93 -15.77 0.46
C ASP A 60 -15.04 -16.78 1.18
N THR A 61 -15.54 -18.01 1.43
CA THR A 61 -14.76 -19.09 2.02
C THR A 61 -13.62 -19.52 1.10
N VAL A 62 -13.91 -19.72 -0.20
CA VAL A 62 -12.90 -20.05 -1.20
C VAL A 62 -11.82 -19.00 -1.28
N PHE A 63 -12.18 -17.70 -1.23
CA PHE A 63 -11.22 -16.60 -1.27
C PHE A 63 -10.39 -16.48 0.01
N ILE A 64 -10.96 -16.75 1.18
CA ILE A 64 -10.22 -16.82 2.45
C ILE A 64 -9.15 -17.91 2.41
N ILE A 65 -9.47 -19.04 1.81
CA ILE A 65 -8.51 -20.14 1.65
C ILE A 65 -7.44 -19.77 0.63
N LEU A 66 -7.84 -19.16 -0.50
CA LEU A 66 -6.91 -18.70 -1.54
C LEU A 66 -5.92 -17.64 -0.99
N ASP A 67 -6.35 -16.73 -0.13
CA ASP A 67 -5.51 -15.70 0.49
C ASP A 67 -4.32 -16.27 1.30
N LYS A 68 -4.38 -17.55 1.64
CA LYS A 68 -3.29 -18.27 2.32
C LYS A 68 -2.27 -18.85 1.35
N MET A 69 -2.49 -18.74 0.03
CA MET A 69 -1.68 -19.41 -1.00
C MET A 69 -0.19 -19.10 -0.88
N ASP A 70 0.19 -17.86 -0.58
CA ASP A 70 1.59 -17.46 -0.39
C ASP A 70 2.28 -18.24 0.75
N LYS A 71 1.51 -18.80 1.69
CA LYS A 71 2.00 -19.54 2.85
C LYS A 71 1.95 -21.05 2.70
N ILE A 72 0.87 -21.55 2.09
CA ILE A 72 0.60 -22.99 2.05
C ILE A 72 0.75 -23.61 0.65
N GLY A 73 0.93 -22.79 -0.38
CA GLY A 73 1.01 -23.21 -1.78
C GLY A 73 -0.31 -23.77 -2.34
N LEU A 74 -0.29 -24.14 -3.63
CA LEU A 74 -1.46 -24.70 -4.32
C LEU A 74 -1.96 -25.99 -3.66
N ASP A 75 -1.05 -26.87 -3.24
CA ASP A 75 -1.40 -28.14 -2.62
C ASP A 75 -2.09 -27.92 -1.26
N GLY A 76 -1.62 -26.96 -0.47
CA GLY A 76 -2.26 -26.59 0.79
C GLY A 76 -3.63 -25.95 0.60
N VAL A 77 -3.83 -25.16 -0.46
CA VAL A 77 -5.16 -24.64 -0.85
C VAL A 77 -6.09 -25.78 -1.20
N ALA A 78 -5.62 -26.79 -1.98
CA ALA A 78 -6.41 -27.97 -2.30
C ALA A 78 -6.87 -28.71 -1.03
N GLU A 79 -5.92 -28.99 -0.13
CA GLU A 79 -6.23 -29.70 1.13
C GLU A 79 -7.25 -28.94 2.01
N GLU A 80 -7.14 -27.61 2.08
CA GLU A 80 -8.10 -26.81 2.85
C GLU A 80 -9.48 -26.79 2.23
N LEU A 81 -9.58 -26.69 0.90
CA LEU A 81 -10.86 -26.78 0.19
C LEU A 81 -11.51 -28.18 0.34
N GLU A 82 -10.70 -29.26 0.31
CA GLU A 82 -11.19 -30.62 0.58
C GLU A 82 -11.73 -30.76 2.02
N LYS A 83 -11.06 -30.17 3.02
CA LYS A 83 -11.50 -30.17 4.43
C LYS A 83 -12.85 -29.45 4.62
N GLU A 84 -13.10 -28.40 3.85
CA GLU A 84 -14.38 -27.68 3.83
C GLU A 84 -15.49 -28.49 3.13
N GLY A 85 -15.15 -29.60 2.46
CA GLY A 85 -16.11 -30.52 1.85
C GLY A 85 -16.45 -30.22 0.39
N TYR A 86 -15.68 -29.38 -0.29
CA TYR A 86 -15.90 -29.08 -1.69
C TYR A 86 -15.56 -30.26 -2.60
N ALA A 87 -16.28 -30.37 -3.73
CA ALA A 87 -16.10 -31.43 -4.69
C ALA A 87 -14.69 -31.39 -5.30
N LYS A 88 -14.02 -32.55 -5.36
CA LYS A 88 -12.67 -32.67 -5.90
C LYS A 88 -12.56 -32.15 -7.34
N GLU A 89 -13.57 -32.38 -8.16
CA GLU A 89 -13.63 -31.86 -9.54
C GLU A 89 -13.60 -30.32 -9.58
N SER A 90 -14.32 -29.65 -8.67
CA SER A 90 -14.32 -28.19 -8.56
C SER A 90 -12.95 -27.66 -8.13
N ILE A 91 -12.31 -28.33 -7.16
CA ILE A 91 -10.98 -27.98 -6.69
C ILE A 91 -9.95 -28.13 -7.82
N GLU A 92 -9.95 -29.28 -8.54
CA GLU A 92 -9.02 -29.52 -9.65
C GLU A 92 -9.20 -28.48 -10.77
N LYS A 93 -10.43 -28.14 -11.14
CA LYS A 93 -10.71 -27.08 -12.12
C LYS A 93 -10.20 -25.71 -11.67
N TYR A 94 -10.41 -25.39 -10.39
CA TYR A 94 -9.98 -24.12 -9.83
C TYR A 94 -8.46 -23.97 -9.84
N LEU A 95 -7.75 -24.99 -9.37
CA LEU A 95 -6.29 -25.01 -9.35
C LEU A 95 -5.66 -25.06 -10.74
N ALA A 96 -6.33 -25.68 -11.71
CA ALA A 96 -5.87 -25.70 -13.10
C ALA A 96 -5.83 -24.28 -13.71
N LEU A 97 -6.70 -23.35 -13.28
CA LEU A 97 -6.67 -21.98 -13.75
C LEU A 97 -5.37 -21.26 -13.36
N PHE A 98 -4.88 -21.46 -12.14
CA PHE A 98 -3.63 -20.83 -11.68
C PHE A 98 -2.42 -21.38 -12.46
N LYS A 99 -2.36 -22.70 -12.66
CA LYS A 99 -1.31 -23.34 -13.49
C LYS A 99 -1.33 -22.81 -14.92
N GLY A 100 -2.53 -22.66 -15.50
CA GLY A 100 -2.66 -22.11 -16.85
C GLY A 100 -2.24 -20.64 -16.94
N VAL A 101 -2.42 -19.84 -15.88
CA VAL A 101 -1.91 -18.46 -15.83
C VAL A 101 -0.37 -18.44 -15.78
N GLU A 102 0.25 -19.34 -15.02
CA GLU A 102 1.72 -19.45 -14.91
C GLU A 102 2.36 -19.87 -16.25
N GLU A 103 1.68 -20.76 -17.01
CA GLU A 103 2.17 -21.27 -18.30
C GLU A 103 1.88 -20.33 -19.47
N ALA A 104 0.95 -19.39 -19.32
CA ALA A 104 0.52 -18.50 -20.39
C ALA A 104 1.49 -17.33 -20.60
N GLU A 105 1.69 -16.91 -21.83
CA GLU A 105 2.42 -15.68 -22.17
C GLU A 105 1.76 -14.43 -21.53
N ASN A 106 0.42 -14.43 -21.43
CA ASN A 106 -0.37 -13.39 -20.78
C ASN A 106 -1.52 -14.03 -20.01
N GLY A 107 -1.41 -14.04 -18.69
CA GLY A 107 -2.39 -14.67 -17.80
C GLY A 107 -3.77 -14.04 -17.84
N ILE A 108 -3.87 -12.70 -18.06
CA ILE A 108 -5.16 -12.02 -18.19
C ILE A 108 -5.91 -12.51 -19.43
N LYS A 109 -5.24 -12.56 -20.57
CA LYS A 109 -5.83 -13.06 -21.83
C LYS A 109 -6.21 -14.55 -21.75
N TYR A 110 -5.37 -15.34 -21.06
CA TYR A 110 -5.68 -16.74 -20.81
C TYR A 110 -6.97 -16.90 -20.02
N LEU A 111 -7.12 -16.17 -18.91
CA LEU A 111 -8.33 -16.21 -18.08
C LEU A 111 -9.55 -15.66 -18.83
N ALA A 112 -9.43 -14.55 -19.55
CA ALA A 112 -10.52 -13.99 -20.33
C ALA A 112 -11.09 -15.01 -21.34
N LYS A 113 -10.20 -15.73 -22.00
CA LYS A 113 -10.59 -16.79 -22.96
C LYS A 113 -11.19 -18.01 -22.25
N THR A 114 -10.57 -18.49 -21.16
CA THR A 114 -11.00 -19.70 -20.45
C THR A 114 -12.32 -19.49 -19.72
N LEU A 115 -12.54 -18.27 -19.22
CA LEU A 115 -13.74 -17.88 -18.46
C LEU A 115 -14.82 -17.22 -19.36
N GLU A 116 -14.78 -17.46 -20.67
CA GLU A 116 -15.81 -16.96 -21.58
C GLU A 116 -17.21 -17.37 -21.11
N GLY A 117 -18.12 -16.43 -21.01
CA GLY A 117 -19.46 -16.63 -20.44
C GLY A 117 -19.56 -16.47 -18.91
N TYR A 118 -18.47 -16.44 -18.18
CA TYR A 118 -18.40 -16.17 -16.73
C TYR A 118 -17.79 -14.81 -16.43
N LEU A 119 -16.90 -14.30 -17.29
CA LEU A 119 -16.21 -13.02 -17.12
C LEU A 119 -16.65 -12.03 -18.19
N ASP A 120 -16.95 -10.79 -17.75
CA ASP A 120 -17.22 -9.69 -18.67
C ASP A 120 -15.94 -9.34 -19.46
N PRO A 121 -15.98 -9.29 -20.80
CA PRO A 121 -14.83 -8.92 -21.64
C PRO A 121 -14.25 -7.53 -21.33
N GLU A 122 -15.03 -6.65 -20.70
CA GLU A 122 -14.54 -5.34 -20.26
C GLU A 122 -13.43 -5.46 -19.22
N VAL A 123 -13.44 -6.50 -18.39
CA VAL A 123 -12.44 -6.72 -17.33
C VAL A 123 -11.05 -6.90 -17.91
N GLU A 124 -10.91 -7.73 -18.95
CA GLU A 124 -9.63 -7.91 -19.66
C GLU A 124 -9.10 -6.58 -20.18
N ARG A 125 -9.92 -5.86 -20.93
CA ARG A 125 -9.55 -4.58 -21.54
C ARG A 125 -9.13 -3.58 -20.47
N ASN A 126 -9.90 -3.47 -19.39
CA ASN A 126 -9.64 -2.53 -18.30
C ASN A 126 -8.32 -2.81 -17.59
N LEU A 127 -8.04 -4.08 -17.25
CA LEU A 127 -6.77 -4.43 -16.61
C LEU A 127 -5.55 -4.21 -17.51
N LEU A 128 -5.65 -4.57 -18.77
CA LEU A 128 -4.59 -4.35 -19.75
C LEU A 128 -4.32 -2.87 -19.93
N GLU A 129 -5.36 -2.04 -20.03
CA GLU A 129 -5.23 -0.58 -20.15
C GLU A 129 -4.56 0.03 -18.91
N ILE A 130 -4.92 -0.39 -17.70
CA ILE A 130 -4.25 0.06 -16.47
C ILE A 130 -2.77 -0.29 -16.51
N ILE A 131 -2.44 -1.55 -16.79
CA ILE A 131 -1.06 -2.03 -16.79
C ILE A 131 -0.22 -1.30 -17.84
N ASP A 132 -0.70 -1.25 -19.08
CA ASP A 132 0.02 -0.63 -20.19
C ASP A 132 0.22 0.87 -19.97
N THR A 133 -0.80 1.58 -19.46
CA THR A 133 -0.72 3.02 -19.20
C THR A 133 0.25 3.31 -18.05
N VAL A 134 0.19 2.55 -16.96
CA VAL A 134 1.10 2.70 -15.83
C VAL A 134 2.54 2.38 -16.25
N GLU A 135 2.76 1.28 -16.97
CA GLU A 135 4.09 0.91 -17.47
C GLU A 135 4.68 1.98 -18.41
N GLY A 136 3.84 2.59 -19.26
CA GLY A 136 4.24 3.65 -20.17
C GLY A 136 4.53 5.00 -19.49
N ALA A 137 3.88 5.30 -18.37
CA ALA A 137 3.96 6.60 -17.68
C ALA A 137 4.82 6.59 -16.41
N LYS A 138 5.24 5.41 -15.90
CA LYS A 138 5.96 5.29 -14.63
C LYS A 138 7.30 6.03 -14.63
N ALA A 139 7.54 6.76 -13.54
CA ALA A 139 8.81 7.44 -13.29
C ALA A 139 9.71 6.68 -12.28
N ALA A 140 9.16 5.74 -11.52
CA ALA A 140 9.89 4.92 -10.56
C ALA A 140 10.25 3.54 -11.15
N SER A 141 11.23 2.87 -10.55
CA SER A 141 11.66 1.52 -10.96
C SER A 141 10.80 0.48 -10.25
N PHE A 142 9.78 -0.02 -10.91
CA PHE A 142 8.91 -1.11 -10.45
C PHE A 142 8.34 -1.90 -11.63
N LYS A 143 7.67 -3.00 -11.34
CA LYS A 143 6.93 -3.82 -12.32
C LYS A 143 5.46 -3.91 -11.95
N MET A 144 4.58 -3.92 -12.96
CA MET A 144 3.20 -4.35 -12.81
C MET A 144 3.13 -5.86 -12.99
N VAL A 145 2.50 -6.57 -12.07
CA VAL A 145 2.36 -8.03 -12.11
C VAL A 145 0.90 -8.40 -11.92
N PHE A 146 0.30 -9.04 -12.92
CA PHE A 146 -1.02 -9.63 -12.73
C PHE A 146 -0.90 -10.86 -11.84
N ASP A 147 -1.69 -10.89 -10.78
CA ASP A 147 -1.65 -11.95 -9.79
C ASP A 147 -3.07 -12.45 -9.45
N PRO A 148 -3.49 -13.58 -10.02
CA PRO A 148 -4.81 -14.13 -9.78
C PRO A 148 -5.03 -14.62 -8.36
N THR A 149 -3.97 -14.73 -7.55
CA THR A 149 -4.06 -15.15 -6.14
C THR A 149 -4.24 -13.98 -5.18
N LEU A 150 -4.07 -12.74 -5.68
CA LEU A 150 -4.26 -11.55 -4.86
C LEU A 150 -5.74 -11.42 -4.46
N VAL A 151 -6.00 -11.61 -3.16
CA VAL A 151 -7.31 -11.46 -2.54
C VAL A 151 -7.21 -10.36 -1.48
N ARG A 152 -7.89 -9.25 -1.69
CA ARG A 152 -7.91 -8.14 -0.73
C ARG A 152 -9.31 -7.60 -0.54
N GLY A 153 -9.59 -7.06 0.66
CA GLY A 153 -10.81 -6.31 0.93
C GLY A 153 -12.08 -7.02 0.55
N MET A 154 -12.24 -8.28 0.95
CA MET A 154 -13.34 -9.16 0.53
C MET A 154 -14.72 -8.57 0.76
N SER A 155 -14.87 -7.74 1.78
CA SER A 155 -16.17 -7.19 2.17
C SER A 155 -16.52 -5.87 1.48
N TYR A 156 -15.59 -5.18 0.83
CA TYR A 156 -15.85 -3.82 0.32
C TYR A 156 -15.30 -3.48 -1.06
N TYR A 157 -14.25 -4.13 -1.57
CA TYR A 157 -13.78 -3.89 -2.93
C TYR A 157 -14.74 -4.46 -3.97
N THR A 158 -14.98 -3.70 -5.02
CA THR A 158 -15.97 -4.01 -6.07
C THR A 158 -15.36 -4.26 -7.44
N GLY A 159 -14.11 -3.88 -7.64
CA GLY A 159 -13.42 -3.94 -8.92
C GLY A 159 -11.94 -4.30 -8.76
N THR A 160 -11.07 -3.51 -9.41
CA THR A 160 -9.61 -3.68 -9.38
C THR A 160 -9.07 -3.61 -7.96
N ILE A 161 -8.13 -4.49 -7.65
CA ILE A 161 -7.37 -4.52 -6.39
C ILE A 161 -5.88 -4.55 -6.71
N PHE A 162 -5.08 -3.90 -5.87
CA PHE A 162 -3.64 -3.82 -6.06
C PHE A 162 -2.87 -3.77 -4.75
N GLU A 163 -1.62 -4.20 -4.80
CA GLU A 163 -0.74 -4.34 -3.64
C GLU A 163 0.70 -3.99 -3.99
N ILE A 164 1.42 -3.32 -3.09
CA ILE A 164 2.85 -3.12 -3.20
C ILE A 164 3.56 -4.28 -2.52
N SER A 165 4.28 -5.08 -3.29
CA SER A 165 5.20 -6.10 -2.80
C SER A 165 6.62 -5.55 -2.78
N MET A 166 7.26 -5.57 -1.60
CA MET A 166 8.64 -5.15 -1.40
C MET A 166 9.51 -6.38 -1.15
N PRO A 167 10.49 -6.68 -2.03
CA PRO A 167 11.38 -7.83 -1.84
C PRO A 167 12.10 -7.81 -0.49
N GLU A 168 12.52 -6.63 -0.04
CA GLU A 168 13.25 -6.43 1.22
C GLU A 168 12.43 -6.80 2.45
N LEU A 169 11.10 -6.65 2.40
CA LEU A 169 10.20 -7.02 3.50
C LEU A 169 9.74 -8.47 3.44
N GLY A 170 9.80 -9.10 2.26
CA GLY A 170 9.12 -10.35 2.01
C GLY A 170 7.60 -10.29 2.27
N ALA A 171 7.02 -9.09 2.25
CA ALA A 171 5.62 -8.84 2.53
C ALA A 171 5.10 -7.56 1.85
N ALA A 172 3.78 -7.44 1.77
CA ALA A 172 3.14 -6.23 1.28
C ALA A 172 3.40 -5.03 2.19
N CYS A 173 3.71 -3.87 1.61
CA CYS A 173 3.86 -2.63 2.35
C CYS A 173 2.72 -1.64 2.13
N GLY A 174 1.80 -1.93 1.23
CA GLY A 174 0.64 -1.09 0.94
C GLY A 174 -0.32 -1.82 0.02
N GLY A 175 -1.50 -1.25 -0.17
CA GLY A 175 -2.47 -1.79 -1.10
C GLY A 175 -3.75 -1.00 -1.14
N GLY A 176 -4.58 -1.29 -2.14
CA GLY A 176 -5.79 -0.57 -2.40
C GLY A 176 -6.71 -1.26 -3.37
N GLY A 177 -7.70 -0.53 -3.85
CA GLY A 177 -8.63 -0.99 -4.87
C GLY A 177 -9.87 -0.13 -4.96
N ARG A 178 -10.74 -0.51 -5.90
CA ARG A 178 -12.03 0.14 -6.17
C ARG A 178 -13.10 -0.33 -5.20
N TYR A 179 -13.86 0.62 -4.63
CA TYR A 179 -14.89 0.35 -3.61
C TYR A 179 -16.17 1.19 -3.83
N ASP A 180 -16.73 1.19 -5.01
CA ASP A 180 -17.83 2.04 -5.49
C ASP A 180 -19.10 2.01 -4.61
N LYS A 181 -19.31 0.93 -3.85
CA LYS A 181 -20.52 0.79 -3.00
C LYS A 181 -20.30 1.25 -1.55
N MET A 182 -19.07 1.57 -1.15
CA MET A 182 -18.79 1.91 0.24
C MET A 182 -19.35 3.28 0.60
N VAL A 183 -19.14 4.28 -0.25
CA VAL A 183 -19.64 5.64 -0.04
C VAL A 183 -21.16 5.66 0.05
N GLY A 184 -21.83 4.85 -0.78
CA GLY A 184 -23.29 4.71 -0.78
C GLY A 184 -23.90 4.25 0.54
N LYS A 185 -23.17 3.46 1.32
CA LYS A 185 -23.62 3.03 2.66
C LYS A 185 -23.82 4.21 3.63
N PHE A 186 -23.11 5.31 3.41
CA PHE A 186 -23.19 6.51 4.25
C PHE A 186 -24.06 7.60 3.64
N THR A 187 -24.05 7.73 2.32
CA THR A 187 -24.72 8.83 1.60
C THR A 187 -26.06 8.43 0.99
N GLY A 188 -26.35 7.13 0.90
CA GLY A 188 -27.53 6.59 0.22
C GLY A 188 -27.46 6.59 -1.31
N GLN A 189 -26.32 6.98 -1.89
CA GLN A 189 -26.08 6.97 -3.34
C GLN A 189 -24.72 6.34 -3.62
N ASP A 190 -24.68 5.38 -4.54
CA ASP A 190 -23.41 4.79 -4.98
C ASP A 190 -22.55 5.86 -5.69
N VAL A 191 -21.33 6.01 -5.24
CA VAL A 191 -20.35 6.94 -5.80
C VAL A 191 -19.09 6.17 -6.11
N PRO A 192 -18.58 6.21 -7.36
CA PRO A 192 -17.33 5.56 -7.72
C PRO A 192 -16.20 6.04 -6.82
N ALA A 193 -15.44 5.11 -6.28
CA ALA A 193 -14.33 5.41 -5.41
C ALA A 193 -13.23 4.35 -5.52
N CYS A 194 -11.98 4.81 -5.53
CA CYS A 194 -10.80 3.98 -5.51
C CYS A 194 -9.79 4.59 -4.55
N GLY A 195 -9.06 3.78 -3.79
CA GLY A 195 -8.11 4.28 -2.80
C GLY A 195 -6.86 3.41 -2.71
N PHE A 196 -5.79 4.00 -2.19
CA PHE A 196 -4.51 3.35 -1.94
C PHE A 196 -3.97 3.75 -0.57
N SER A 197 -3.59 2.75 0.23
CA SER A 197 -3.01 2.93 1.57
C SER A 197 -1.58 2.40 1.61
N ILE A 198 -0.67 3.20 2.14
CA ILE A 198 0.72 2.80 2.41
C ILE A 198 0.87 2.51 3.90
N GLY A 199 1.44 1.36 4.23
CA GLY A 199 1.79 0.99 5.61
C GLY A 199 2.95 1.83 6.12
N PHE A 200 2.63 2.97 6.76
CA PHE A 200 3.60 3.98 7.18
C PHE A 200 4.74 3.39 8.03
N GLU A 201 4.42 2.58 9.03
CA GLU A 201 5.40 1.95 9.91
C GLU A 201 6.33 0.99 9.16
N ARG A 202 5.82 0.27 8.15
CA ARG A 202 6.63 -0.63 7.31
C ARG A 202 7.64 0.12 6.47
N ILE A 203 7.25 1.25 5.90
CA ILE A 203 8.15 2.12 5.14
C ILE A 203 9.21 2.74 6.07
N ILE A 204 8.83 3.20 7.25
CA ILE A 204 9.79 3.73 8.23
C ILE A 204 10.80 2.67 8.66
N LEU A 205 10.36 1.43 8.91
CA LEU A 205 11.25 0.33 9.26
C LEU A 205 12.31 0.11 8.17
N LEU A 206 11.89 0.00 6.92
CA LEU A 206 12.80 -0.15 5.77
C LEU A 206 13.77 1.02 5.63
N LEU A 207 13.30 2.25 5.82
CA LEU A 207 14.14 3.44 5.78
C LEU A 207 15.20 3.42 6.89
N MET A 208 14.81 3.02 8.11
CA MET A 208 15.76 2.89 9.23
C MET A 208 16.81 1.81 8.96
N GLU A 209 16.41 0.65 8.45
CA GLU A 209 17.31 -0.46 8.10
C GLU A 209 18.27 -0.07 6.97
N SER A 210 17.84 0.74 6.00
CA SER A 210 18.67 1.25 4.92
C SER A 210 19.63 2.38 5.33
N GLY A 211 19.57 2.85 6.58
CA GLY A 211 20.37 3.97 7.07
C GLY A 211 19.94 5.33 6.48
N PHE A 212 18.68 5.44 6.05
CA PHE A 212 18.15 6.68 5.50
C PHE A 212 18.26 7.83 6.52
N THR A 213 18.82 8.92 6.08
CA THR A 213 18.87 10.17 6.87
C THR A 213 17.99 11.22 6.23
N VAL A 214 17.16 11.89 7.02
CA VAL A 214 16.30 12.96 6.52
C VAL A 214 17.17 14.10 5.96
N PRO A 215 17.10 14.43 4.66
CA PRO A 215 18.01 15.34 3.99
C PRO A 215 18.02 16.78 4.54
N THR A 216 17.04 17.11 5.39
CA THR A 216 16.79 18.47 5.86
C THR A 216 16.93 18.63 7.38
N GLN A 217 17.70 17.80 8.06
CA GLN A 217 18.02 18.08 9.45
C GLN A 217 18.91 19.32 9.50
N ARG A 218 18.28 20.50 9.58
CA ARG A 218 18.99 21.71 9.93
C ARG A 218 19.57 21.51 11.34
N PRO A 219 20.86 21.85 11.58
CA PRO A 219 21.42 21.80 12.93
C PRO A 219 20.51 22.54 13.89
N LYS A 220 20.18 21.90 15.02
CA LYS A 220 19.30 22.48 16.05
C LYS A 220 20.15 23.06 17.15
N VAL A 221 19.85 24.30 17.57
CA VAL A 221 20.52 24.98 18.66
C VAL A 221 19.44 25.47 19.62
N ALA A 222 19.63 25.25 20.91
CA ALA A 222 18.79 25.79 21.97
C ALA A 222 19.57 26.73 22.88
N TYR A 223 19.11 27.97 23.02
CA TYR A 223 19.58 28.90 24.01
C TYR A 223 18.64 28.87 25.22
N LEU A 224 19.14 28.37 26.33
CA LEU A 224 18.40 28.33 27.59
C LEU A 224 18.80 29.56 28.42
N ILE A 225 17.85 30.46 28.64
CA ILE A 225 18.08 31.72 29.35
C ILE A 225 17.66 31.56 30.80
N GLU A 226 18.59 31.71 31.72
CA GLU A 226 18.33 31.64 33.14
C GLU A 226 17.39 32.74 33.61
N LYS A 227 16.67 32.46 34.70
CA LYS A 227 15.80 33.43 35.36
C LYS A 227 16.68 34.52 36.00
N GLY A 228 16.54 35.74 35.54
CA GLY A 228 17.36 36.85 36.05
C GLY A 228 18.55 37.24 35.15
N CYS A 229 18.65 36.66 33.96
CA CYS A 229 19.63 37.06 32.95
C CYS A 229 19.55 38.58 32.70
N PRO A 230 20.72 39.33 32.84
CA PRO A 230 20.77 40.76 32.59
C PRO A 230 20.34 41.11 31.16
N ALA A 231 19.70 42.28 30.96
CA ALA A 231 19.20 42.73 29.68
C ALA A 231 20.30 42.82 28.60
N GLU A 232 21.50 43.21 28.98
CA GLU A 232 22.67 43.29 28.10
C GLU A 232 23.05 41.91 27.54
N LYS A 233 23.17 40.90 28.42
CA LYS A 233 23.42 39.50 28.03
C LYS A 233 22.27 38.90 27.19
N LEU A 234 21.03 39.27 27.50
CA LEU A 234 19.89 38.85 26.72
C LEU A 234 20.00 39.35 25.27
N GLY A 235 20.41 40.60 25.08
CA GLY A 235 20.64 41.18 23.76
C GLY A 235 21.71 40.43 22.96
N GLU A 236 22.83 40.07 23.59
CA GLU A 236 23.88 39.27 22.96
C GLU A 236 23.42 37.89 22.57
N ILE A 237 22.68 37.20 23.43
CA ILE A 237 22.12 35.84 23.12
C ILE A 237 21.15 35.92 21.95
N ILE A 238 20.27 36.91 21.93
CA ILE A 238 19.33 37.09 20.82
C ILE A 238 20.05 37.39 19.51
N GLY A 239 21.12 38.24 19.56
CA GLY A 239 21.98 38.53 18.41
C GLY A 239 22.59 37.24 17.82
N LYS A 240 23.23 36.42 18.65
CA LYS A 240 23.78 35.11 18.24
C LYS A 240 22.71 34.19 17.69
N ALA A 241 21.53 34.11 18.30
CA ALA A 241 20.42 33.30 17.82
C ALA A 241 19.97 33.75 16.41
N GLN A 242 19.99 35.03 16.12
CA GLN A 242 19.65 35.56 14.79
C GLN A 242 20.74 35.23 13.76
N GLU A 243 22.01 35.34 14.11
CA GLU A 243 23.13 34.96 13.24
C GLU A 243 23.03 33.46 12.84
N GLU A 244 22.76 32.60 13.82
CA GLU A 244 22.60 31.15 13.55
C GLU A 244 21.38 30.82 12.75
N ARG A 245 20.26 31.54 12.94
CA ARG A 245 19.08 31.42 12.05
C ARG A 245 19.40 31.84 10.62
N ALA A 246 20.13 32.95 10.46
CA ALA A 246 20.58 33.41 9.14
C ALA A 246 21.52 32.39 8.47
N ALA A 247 22.31 31.65 9.25
CA ALA A 247 23.13 30.53 8.78
C ALA A 247 22.33 29.24 8.51
N GLY A 248 20.98 29.27 8.57
CA GLY A 248 20.12 28.16 8.24
C GLY A 248 19.86 27.15 9.36
N LYS A 249 20.31 27.40 10.58
CA LYS A 249 20.04 26.52 11.73
C LYS A 249 18.61 26.73 12.29
N GLN A 250 18.05 25.68 12.87
CA GLN A 250 16.86 25.80 13.71
C GLN A 250 17.26 26.24 15.10
N VAL A 251 16.83 27.45 15.51
CA VAL A 251 17.26 28.02 16.81
C VAL A 251 16.04 28.26 17.69
N LEU A 252 16.04 27.60 18.85
CA LEU A 252 15.09 27.80 19.94
C LEU A 252 15.71 28.69 21.00
N VAL A 253 14.95 29.68 21.49
CA VAL A 253 15.34 30.51 22.63
C VAL A 253 14.25 30.41 23.69
N VAL A 254 14.57 29.89 24.86
CA VAL A 254 13.61 29.61 25.93
C VAL A 254 14.12 30.18 27.25
N ARG A 255 13.27 30.88 28.02
CA ARG A 255 13.53 31.14 29.42
C ARG A 255 13.28 29.93 30.28
N MET A 256 14.27 29.53 31.06
CA MET A 256 14.14 28.41 31.98
C MET A 256 13.23 28.78 33.15
N ASN A 257 12.28 27.93 33.47
CA ASN A 257 11.56 27.89 34.72
C ASN A 257 12.26 26.87 35.65
N ASN A 258 12.13 27.02 36.96
CA ASN A 258 12.76 26.13 37.96
C ASN A 258 12.47 24.61 37.73
N CYS A 259 11.47 24.26 36.92
CA CYS A 259 11.16 22.89 36.55
C CYS A 259 12.03 22.32 35.42
N LEU A 260 12.67 23.14 34.59
CA LEU A 260 13.48 22.68 33.45
C LEU A 260 14.91 22.24 33.86
N LEU A 261 15.40 22.65 34.99
CA LEU A 261 16.68 22.20 35.54
C LEU A 261 16.69 20.70 35.89
N TYR A 262 15.53 20.14 36.26
CA TYR A 262 15.39 18.69 36.57
C TYR A 262 15.37 17.79 35.35
N THR A 263 15.08 18.33 34.18
CA THR A 263 15.04 17.52 32.93
C THR A 263 16.37 17.50 32.19
N SER A 264 17.29 18.44 32.48
CA SER A 264 18.64 18.41 31.88
C SER A 264 19.61 17.47 32.64
N ASP A 265 19.45 17.33 33.95
CA ASP A 265 20.27 16.39 34.75
C ASP A 265 19.88 14.93 34.54
N ALA A 266 18.63 14.66 34.11
CA ALA A 266 18.17 13.30 33.80
C ALA A 266 18.65 12.77 32.41
N ALA A 267 19.23 13.63 31.59
CA ALA A 267 19.75 13.24 30.28
C ALA A 267 21.22 12.81 30.29
N ASP A 268 21.95 13.15 31.37
CA ASP A 268 23.38 12.80 31.53
C ASP A 268 23.62 11.48 32.27
N ASP A 269 22.57 10.84 32.81
CA ASP A 269 22.67 9.61 33.62
C ASP A 269 22.21 8.33 32.85
N THR A 270 22.31 8.27 31.54
CA THR A 270 22.17 7.00 30.79
C THR A 270 23.55 6.54 30.28
N PRO A 271 23.96 5.31 30.67
CA PRO A 271 25.24 4.71 30.28
C PRO A 271 25.33 4.37 28.81
#